data_6222472bc1d13aea678d8e99c3ac7208
#
_entry.id   6222472bc1d13aea678d8e99c3ac7208
#
_cell.length_a   1.000
_cell.length_b   1.000
_cell.length_c   1.000
_cell.angle_alpha   90.00
_cell.angle_beta   90.00
_cell.angle_gamma   90.00
#
_symmetry.space_group_name_H-M   'P 1'
#
loop_
_entity.id
_entity.type
_entity.pdbx_description
1 polymer ?
#
loop_
_entity_poly.entity_id
_entity_poly.type
_entity_poly.pdbx_seq_one_letter_code
_entity_poly.pdbx_strand_id
1 'polypeptide(L)'
;MIQMLSKLFVADNSGAKKVQCVKVLGGAGKMSGNIGDIIVVSVKNAIPSGKVKKGEVHRAIIVRTVKGINRPDNSTISFGKNYVVLIDKNGEPIGSRIFGPIPREIRNLGYSKIISLAPEVL
;
A
#
# COMPACT_ATOMS: atom_id res chain seq x y z
N MET A 1 -12.05 0.12 4.69
CA MET A 1 -11.65 1.06 3.63
C MET A 1 -10.71 2.11 4.18
N ILE A 2 -9.83 2.60 3.35
CA ILE A 2 -8.82 3.58 3.76
C ILE A 2 -9.33 4.98 3.44
N GLN A 3 -9.31 5.85 4.42
CA GLN A 3 -9.74 7.25 4.27
C GLN A 3 -8.64 8.18 4.74
N MET A 4 -8.86 9.49 4.53
CA MET A 4 -7.99 10.52 5.11
C MET A 4 -7.85 10.30 6.62
N LEU A 5 -6.64 10.44 7.12
CA LEU A 5 -6.24 10.22 8.52
C LEU A 5 -6.20 8.75 8.96
N SER A 6 -6.52 7.79 8.10
CA SER A 6 -6.33 6.37 8.43
C SER A 6 -4.85 6.07 8.63
N LYS A 7 -4.56 5.30 9.68
CA LYS A 7 -3.19 4.84 9.96
C LYS A 7 -2.98 3.47 9.33
N LEU A 8 -1.81 3.28 8.73
CA LEU A 8 -1.49 2.09 7.96
C LEU A 8 -0.09 1.61 8.31
N PHE A 9 0.12 0.32 8.12
CA PHE A 9 1.45 -0.27 8.23
C PHE A 9 2.09 -0.36 6.84
N VAL A 10 3.42 -0.39 6.80
CA VAL A 10 4.17 -0.49 5.54
C VAL A 10 4.68 -1.90 5.38
N ALA A 11 4.46 -2.49 4.21
CA ALA A 11 4.78 -3.88 3.93
C ALA A 11 6.12 -4.05 3.22
N ASP A 12 6.89 -2.98 3.03
CA ASP A 12 8.17 -3.05 2.34
C ASP A 12 9.35 -2.74 3.26
N ASN A 13 10.57 -2.86 2.71
CA ASN A 13 11.80 -2.61 3.45
C ASN A 13 12.36 -1.20 3.20
N SER A 14 11.52 -0.24 2.84
CA SER A 14 11.95 1.15 2.63
C SER A 14 12.41 1.84 3.90
N GLY A 15 12.07 1.28 5.06
CA GLY A 15 12.41 1.86 6.36
C GLY A 15 11.22 2.47 7.09
N ALA A 16 10.16 2.83 6.38
CA ALA A 16 8.94 3.30 7.02
C ALA A 16 8.22 2.12 7.69
N LYS A 17 7.68 2.34 8.88
CA LYS A 17 6.91 1.32 9.61
C LYS A 17 5.44 1.65 9.66
N LYS A 18 5.10 2.90 9.94
CA LYS A 18 3.72 3.36 10.01
C LYS A 18 3.59 4.65 9.22
N VAL A 19 2.47 4.78 8.53
CA VAL A 19 2.13 5.98 7.76
C VAL A 19 0.68 6.36 8.02
N GLN A 20 0.35 7.59 7.69
CA GLN A 20 -1.02 8.09 7.81
C GLN A 20 -1.48 8.60 6.45
N CYS A 21 -2.68 8.19 6.04
CA CYS A 21 -3.25 8.64 4.77
C CYS A 21 -3.56 10.13 4.84
N VAL A 22 -2.99 10.89 3.90
CA VAL A 22 -3.25 12.33 3.77
C VAL A 22 -4.35 12.57 2.75
N LYS A 23 -4.33 11.83 1.64
CA LYS A 23 -5.30 12.00 0.56
C LYS A 23 -5.43 10.72 -0.24
N VAL A 24 -6.64 10.42 -0.69
CA VAL A 24 -6.91 9.32 -1.62
C VAL A 24 -6.94 9.89 -3.04
N LEU A 25 -6.09 9.37 -3.91
CA LEU A 25 -6.02 9.79 -5.31
C LEU A 25 -7.00 8.96 -6.15
N GLY A 26 -7.29 9.42 -7.36
CA GLY A 26 -8.11 8.65 -8.29
C GLY A 26 -9.42 9.29 -8.68
N GLY A 27 -9.51 10.60 -8.63
CA GLY A 27 -10.67 11.33 -9.12
C GLY A 27 -11.21 12.35 -8.14
N ALA A 28 -11.95 13.31 -8.65
CA ALA A 28 -12.57 14.35 -7.85
C ALA A 28 -13.61 13.73 -6.90
N GLY A 29 -13.56 14.11 -5.63
CA GLY A 29 -14.51 13.63 -4.65
C GLY A 29 -14.28 12.22 -4.11
N LYS A 30 -13.20 11.55 -4.50
CA LYS A 30 -12.88 10.24 -3.96
C LYS A 30 -12.44 10.37 -2.50
N MET A 31 -13.17 9.76 -1.59
CA MET A 31 -12.97 9.89 -0.14
C MET A 31 -12.38 8.65 0.51
N SER A 32 -12.43 7.50 -0.16
CA SER A 32 -11.91 6.25 0.40
C SER A 32 -11.20 5.43 -0.66
N GLY A 33 -10.24 4.60 -0.22
CA GLY A 33 -9.45 3.74 -1.09
C GLY A 33 -9.57 2.27 -0.72
N ASN A 34 -9.41 1.43 -1.71
CA ASN A 34 -9.38 -0.02 -1.58
C ASN A 34 -8.05 -0.56 -2.07
N ILE A 35 -7.87 -1.88 -2.04
CA ILE A 35 -6.68 -2.54 -2.56
C ILE A 35 -6.45 -2.12 -4.00
N GLY A 36 -5.23 -1.70 -4.31
CA GLY A 36 -4.85 -1.24 -5.64
C GLY A 36 -4.98 0.24 -5.86
N ASP A 37 -5.62 0.96 -4.95
CA ASP A 37 -5.72 2.42 -5.05
C ASP A 37 -4.44 3.09 -4.57
N ILE A 38 -4.13 4.23 -5.18
CA ILE A 38 -2.97 5.03 -4.79
C ILE A 38 -3.41 6.12 -3.83
N ILE A 39 -2.66 6.27 -2.74
CA ILE A 39 -2.90 7.31 -1.74
C ILE A 39 -1.61 8.09 -1.48
N VAL A 40 -1.75 9.28 -0.94
CA VAL A 40 -0.63 10.06 -0.44
C VAL A 40 -0.56 9.84 1.07
N VAL A 41 0.63 9.51 1.57
CA VAL A 41 0.82 9.19 2.98
C VAL A 41 1.94 10.04 3.58
N SER A 42 1.83 10.30 4.88
CA SER A 42 2.89 10.93 5.67
C SER A 42 3.51 9.87 6.57
N VAL A 43 4.83 9.78 6.58
CA VAL A 43 5.56 8.79 7.38
C VAL A 43 5.54 9.21 8.85
N LYS A 44 4.95 8.38 9.70
CA LYS A 44 4.81 8.66 11.14
C LYS A 44 5.85 7.91 11.98
N ASN A 45 6.35 6.78 11.49
CA ASN A 45 7.38 6.00 12.18
C ASN A 45 8.28 5.35 11.15
N ALA A 46 9.58 5.50 11.31
CA ALA A 46 10.58 4.96 10.38
C ALA A 46 11.86 4.63 11.13
N ILE A 47 12.63 3.66 10.61
CA ILE A 47 13.96 3.37 11.14
C ILE A 47 14.94 4.46 10.66
N PRO A 48 15.92 4.86 11.51
CA PRO A 48 16.84 5.95 11.16
C PRO A 48 17.70 5.67 9.92
N SER A 49 18.02 4.41 9.66
CA SER A 49 18.88 4.00 8.55
C SER A 49 18.11 3.71 7.24
N GLY A 50 16.78 3.89 7.23
CA GLY A 50 15.97 3.57 6.06
C GLY A 50 16.07 4.59 4.94
N LYS A 51 15.54 4.22 3.77
CA LYS A 51 15.48 5.09 2.60
C LYS A 51 14.53 6.26 2.78
N VAL A 52 13.51 6.11 3.61
CA VAL A 52 12.55 7.17 3.93
C VAL A 52 12.69 7.55 5.39
N LYS A 53 12.37 8.81 5.68
CA LYS A 53 12.50 9.39 7.02
C LYS A 53 11.14 9.77 7.57
N LYS A 54 11.04 9.83 8.89
CA LYS A 54 9.84 10.32 9.57
C LYS A 54 9.52 11.74 9.10
N GLY A 55 8.25 11.99 8.82
CA GLY A 55 7.78 13.28 8.36
C GLY A 55 7.75 13.47 6.86
N GLU A 56 8.35 12.57 6.08
CA GLU A 56 8.30 12.65 4.63
C GLU A 56 6.90 12.30 4.12
N VAL A 57 6.58 12.81 2.94
CA VAL A 57 5.32 12.53 2.25
C VAL A 57 5.63 11.76 0.98
N HIS A 58 4.97 10.63 0.80
CA HIS A 58 5.17 9.76 -0.36
C HIS A 58 3.84 9.26 -0.89
N ARG A 59 3.85 8.76 -2.12
CA ARG A 59 2.73 8.00 -2.65
C ARG A 59 2.85 6.56 -2.22
N ALA A 60 1.72 5.90 -2.07
CA ALA A 60 1.68 4.49 -1.69
C ALA A 60 0.52 3.81 -2.38
N ILE A 61 0.67 2.50 -2.62
CA ILE A 61 -0.41 1.68 -3.13
C ILE A 61 -0.91 0.79 -2.00
N ILE A 62 -2.23 0.69 -1.85
CA ILE A 62 -2.84 -0.15 -0.82
C ILE A 62 -2.76 -1.60 -1.29
N VAL A 63 -2.10 -2.46 -0.52
CA VAL A 63 -1.89 -3.86 -0.89
C VAL A 63 -2.66 -4.85 -0.01
N ARG A 64 -3.01 -4.47 1.21
CA ARG A 64 -3.80 -5.29 2.12
C ARG A 64 -4.76 -4.43 2.91
N THR A 65 -6.00 -4.90 3.07
CA THR A 65 -6.99 -4.23 3.91
C THR A 65 -7.71 -5.26 4.78
N VAL A 66 -8.21 -4.81 5.93
CA VAL A 66 -9.03 -5.64 6.80
C VAL A 66 -10.32 -6.05 6.08
N LYS A 67 -10.89 -5.14 5.29
CA LYS A 67 -12.11 -5.42 4.52
C LYS A 67 -11.86 -6.45 3.42
N GLY A 68 -10.69 -6.42 2.77
CA GLY A 68 -10.32 -7.36 1.73
C GLY A 68 -10.98 -7.09 0.38
N ILE A 69 -10.95 -8.11 -0.47
CA ILE A 69 -11.51 -8.08 -1.83
C ILE A 69 -12.49 -9.23 -2.01
N ASN A 70 -13.64 -8.95 -2.61
CA ASN A 70 -14.57 -9.97 -3.09
C ASN A 70 -14.22 -10.31 -4.54
N ARG A 71 -14.02 -11.58 -4.83
CA ARG A 71 -13.70 -12.07 -6.17
C ARG A 71 -14.96 -12.56 -6.91
N PRO A 72 -14.91 -12.63 -8.24
CA PRO A 72 -16.06 -13.08 -9.03
C PRO A 72 -16.57 -14.48 -8.70
N ASP A 73 -15.73 -15.35 -8.14
CA ASP A 73 -16.10 -16.70 -7.72
C ASP A 73 -16.74 -16.75 -6.33
N ASN A 74 -17.14 -15.60 -5.80
CA ASN A 74 -17.72 -15.42 -4.46
C ASN A 74 -16.75 -15.68 -3.30
N SER A 75 -15.47 -15.88 -3.58
CA SER A 75 -14.48 -15.94 -2.49
C SER A 75 -14.11 -14.54 -2.04
N THR A 76 -13.71 -14.43 -0.77
CA THR A 76 -13.25 -13.17 -0.19
C THR A 76 -11.85 -13.36 0.37
N ILE A 77 -10.94 -12.47 -0.02
CA ILE A 77 -9.60 -12.42 0.57
C ILE A 77 -9.56 -11.23 1.49
N SER A 78 -9.26 -11.47 2.76
CA SER A 78 -9.12 -10.40 3.76
C SER A 78 -7.82 -10.58 4.54
N PHE A 79 -7.39 -9.49 5.16
CA PHE A 79 -6.12 -9.44 5.88
C PHE A 79 -6.36 -8.87 7.28
N GLY A 80 -5.46 -9.18 8.22
CA GLY A 80 -5.63 -8.77 9.60
C GLY A 80 -5.42 -7.27 9.84
N LYS A 81 -4.70 -6.58 8.96
CA LYS A 81 -4.40 -5.15 9.08
C LYS A 81 -4.31 -4.50 7.72
N ASN A 82 -4.34 -3.17 7.71
CA ASN A 82 -4.18 -2.40 6.48
C ASN A 82 -2.69 -2.15 6.22
N TYR A 83 -2.22 -2.51 5.03
CA TYR A 83 -0.82 -2.34 4.62
C TYR A 83 -0.72 -1.63 3.29
N VAL A 84 0.34 -0.86 3.14
CA VAL A 84 0.68 -0.18 1.88
C VAL A 84 2.12 -0.48 1.49
N VAL A 85 2.43 -0.26 0.22
CA VAL A 85 3.79 -0.27 -0.31
C VAL A 85 4.09 1.12 -0.83
N LEU A 86 5.18 1.72 -0.40
CA LEU A 86 5.57 3.06 -0.85
C LEU A 86 6.08 3.00 -2.30
N ILE A 87 5.65 3.96 -3.10
CA ILE A 87 6.03 4.07 -4.50
C ILE A 87 6.57 5.46 -4.78
N ASP A 88 7.35 5.59 -5.86
CA ASP A 88 7.88 6.86 -6.31
C ASP A 88 6.93 7.53 -7.33
N LYS A 89 7.40 8.61 -7.94
CA LYS A 89 6.62 9.36 -8.94
C LYS A 89 6.26 8.53 -10.17
N ASN A 90 7.07 7.53 -10.49
CA ASN A 90 6.88 6.68 -11.66
C ASN A 90 6.03 5.45 -11.36
N GLY A 91 5.56 5.30 -10.12
CA GLY A 91 4.79 4.13 -9.70
C GLY A 91 5.63 2.91 -9.37
N GLU A 92 6.95 3.08 -9.24
CA GLU A 92 7.85 1.98 -8.88
C GLU A 92 8.04 1.90 -7.37
N PRO A 93 8.20 0.69 -6.81
CA PRO A 93 8.41 0.56 -5.36
C PRO A 93 9.73 1.20 -4.93
N ILE A 94 9.70 1.90 -3.80
CA ILE A 94 10.90 2.51 -3.21
C ILE A 94 11.77 1.43 -2.58
N GLY A 95 11.15 0.46 -1.90
CA GLY A 95 11.86 -0.65 -1.29
C GLY A 95 12.24 -1.72 -2.31
N SER A 96 13.15 -2.61 -1.92
CA SER A 96 13.59 -3.73 -2.74
C SER A 96 12.93 -5.06 -2.39
N ARG A 97 12.18 -5.13 -1.29
CA ARG A 97 11.48 -6.32 -0.83
C ARG A 97 10.11 -5.96 -0.28
N ILE A 98 9.18 -6.88 -0.40
CA ILE A 98 7.85 -6.76 0.18
C ILE A 98 7.66 -7.92 1.16
N PHE A 99 7.08 -7.63 2.32
CA PHE A 99 6.83 -8.63 3.35
C PHE A 99 5.36 -9.05 3.33
N GLY A 100 5.13 -10.36 3.36
CA GLY A 100 3.80 -10.92 3.40
C GLY A 100 3.11 -10.99 2.04
N PRO A 101 1.87 -11.52 2.03
CA PRO A 101 1.15 -11.77 0.78
C PRO A 101 0.59 -10.50 0.16
N ILE A 102 0.46 -10.52 -1.17
CA ILE A 102 -0.19 -9.46 -1.94
C ILE A 102 -1.24 -10.11 -2.85
N PRO A 103 -2.44 -9.50 -2.99
CA PRO A 103 -3.45 -10.00 -3.92
C PRO A 103 -3.00 -9.88 -5.37
N ARG A 104 -3.35 -10.86 -6.19
CA ARG A 104 -3.01 -10.83 -7.62
C ARG A 104 -3.69 -9.70 -8.41
N GLU A 105 -4.73 -9.08 -7.86
CA GLU A 105 -5.39 -7.93 -8.47
C GLU A 105 -4.45 -6.75 -8.70
N ILE A 106 -3.38 -6.65 -7.91
CA ILE A 106 -2.36 -5.61 -8.08
C ILE A 106 -1.69 -5.72 -9.45
N ARG A 107 -1.42 -6.96 -9.92
CA ARG A 107 -0.83 -7.18 -11.25
C ARG A 107 -1.75 -6.68 -12.36
N ASN A 108 -3.04 -6.92 -12.21
CA ASN A 108 -4.02 -6.53 -13.22
C ASN A 108 -4.14 -5.01 -13.36
N LEU A 109 -3.70 -4.26 -12.35
CA LEU A 109 -3.70 -2.81 -12.36
C LEU A 109 -2.39 -2.22 -12.91
N GLY A 110 -1.47 -3.05 -13.39
CA GLY A 110 -0.23 -2.61 -13.99
C GLY A 110 0.97 -2.49 -13.06
N TYR A 111 0.87 -2.98 -11.84
CA TYR A 111 1.96 -2.90 -10.85
C TYR A 111 2.75 -4.20 -10.78
N SER A 112 3.25 -4.66 -11.94
CA SER A 112 3.96 -5.93 -12.03
C SER A 112 5.25 -5.98 -11.21
N LYS A 113 5.94 -4.84 -11.05
CA LYS A 113 7.16 -4.80 -10.23
C LYS A 113 6.87 -5.08 -8.76
N ILE A 114 5.74 -4.59 -8.25
CA ILE A 114 5.32 -4.86 -6.87
C ILE A 114 5.06 -6.36 -6.70
N ILE A 115 4.37 -6.97 -7.64
CA ILE A 115 4.09 -8.40 -7.61
C ILE A 115 5.39 -9.22 -7.64
N SER A 116 6.37 -8.81 -8.45
CA SER A 116 7.63 -9.53 -8.57
C SER A 116 8.47 -9.50 -7.27
N LEU A 117 8.28 -8.48 -6.44
CA LEU A 117 8.99 -8.36 -5.17
C LEU A 117 8.27 -9.09 -4.03
N ALA A 118 7.03 -9.47 -4.21
CA ALA A 118 6.25 -10.11 -3.16
C ALA A 118 6.65 -11.58 -3.00
N PRO A 119 6.80 -12.09 -1.75
CA PRO A 119 7.11 -13.48 -1.51
C PRO A 119 5.94 -14.42 -1.80
N GLU A 120 4.72 -13.90 -1.76
CA GLU A 120 3.52 -14.69 -1.96
C GLU A 120 2.45 -13.82 -2.63
N VAL A 121 1.79 -14.38 -3.65
CA VAL A 121 0.70 -13.70 -4.36
C VAL A 121 -0.57 -14.54 -4.22
N LEU A 122 -1.56 -13.98 -3.58
CA LEU A 122 -2.86 -14.58 -3.37
C LEU A 122 -3.85 -14.04 -4.39
#